data_863b4e215e9b1fcee130217854c86eaf
#
_entry.id   863b4e215e9b1fcee130217854c86eaf
#
_cell.length_a   1.000
_cell.length_b   1.000
_cell.length_c   1.000
_cell.angle_alpha   90.00
_cell.angle_beta   90.00
_cell.angle_gamma   90.00
#
_symmetry.space_group_name_H-M   'P 1'
#
loop_
_entity.id
_entity.type
_entity.pdbx_description
1 polymer ?
#
loop_
_entity_poly.entity_id
_entity_poly.type
_entity_poly.pdbx_seq_one_letter_code
_entity_poly.pdbx_strand_id
1 'polypeptide(L)'
;YRKALEKMGFSGIHMDTYGFPKTAYSHLDAIPKKIKLEDELPTLIDETRENVHGEEEPYLIFNNVGAWPVQRTADRKQDAVYIEVWPPYDRYASIAQLIRDARTYAKDDKSIILAAYLKPFREGKREKALPAARLLMGSIVSNGATHLLTGENQTALTQGYYSDYTKFSDSEAEAIRRYYDYMIRYENLFFDPELQDVTMTHTGWDNYEYQCTSHKVSSYGEAGKIWMILREKDYRKCIYLLNLCGQSEDY
;
A
#
# COMPACT_ATOMS: atom_id res chain seq x y z
N TYR A 1 19.23 7.93 15.08
CA TYR A 1 19.18 6.88 14.05
C TYR A 1 20.49 6.08 13.99
N ARG A 2 21.66 6.74 13.77
CA ARG A 2 22.97 6.05 13.66
C ARG A 2 23.23 5.04 14.76
N LYS A 3 23.07 5.42 16.05
CA LYS A 3 23.24 4.50 17.20
C LYS A 3 22.29 3.30 17.17
N ALA A 4 21.09 3.44 16.64
CA ALA A 4 20.14 2.31 16.52
C ALA A 4 20.61 1.33 15.45
N LEU A 5 21.04 1.80 14.30
CA LEU A 5 21.59 0.96 13.24
C LEU A 5 22.83 0.19 13.71
N GLU A 6 23.84 0.91 14.21
CA GLU A 6 25.14 0.34 14.63
C GLU A 6 25.03 -0.64 15.82
N LYS A 7 24.18 -0.32 16.81
CA LYS A 7 24.13 -1.10 18.06
C LYS A 7 23.08 -2.20 18.07
N MET A 8 22.01 -2.05 17.27
CA MET A 8 20.87 -2.97 17.29
C MET A 8 20.78 -3.81 16.02
N GLY A 9 21.62 -3.55 15.02
CA GLY A 9 21.67 -4.33 13.78
C GLY A 9 20.45 -4.17 12.88
N PHE A 10 19.76 -3.04 12.94
CA PHE A 10 18.67 -2.75 12.02
C PHE A 10 19.19 -2.44 10.63
N SER A 11 18.52 -2.98 9.60
CA SER A 11 18.86 -2.74 8.19
C SER A 11 18.33 -1.41 7.66
N GLY A 12 17.48 -0.71 8.44
CA GLY A 12 16.87 0.53 7.97
C GLY A 12 16.05 1.25 9.02
N ILE A 13 15.39 2.30 8.58
CA ILE A 13 14.60 3.21 9.41
C ILE A 13 13.22 3.37 8.81
N HIS A 14 12.21 3.17 9.62
CA HIS A 14 10.84 3.57 9.35
C HIS A 14 10.56 4.88 10.09
N MET A 15 10.42 5.97 9.34
CA MET A 15 10.09 7.28 9.90
C MET A 15 8.58 7.37 10.06
N ASP A 16 8.12 7.31 11.30
CA ASP A 16 6.69 7.40 11.59
C ASP A 16 6.20 8.85 11.75
N THR A 17 4.91 9.08 11.51
CA THR A 17 4.22 10.36 11.73
C THR A 17 2.78 10.13 12.15
N TYR A 18 2.22 11.10 12.86
CA TYR A 18 0.84 11.02 13.34
C TYR A 18 -0.23 11.46 12.34
N GLY A 19 0.15 11.95 11.15
CA GLY A 19 -0.82 12.51 10.22
C GLY A 19 -1.47 13.83 10.70
N PHE A 20 -1.32 14.21 11.95
CA PHE A 20 -1.72 15.49 12.56
C PHE A 20 -0.89 15.73 13.83
N PRO A 21 -0.73 17.00 14.30
CA PRO A 21 -1.25 18.20 13.64
C PRO A 21 -0.60 18.43 12.28
N LYS A 22 -1.28 19.15 11.39
CA LYS A 22 -0.75 19.51 10.06
C LYS A 22 0.18 20.73 10.10
N THR A 23 0.22 21.42 11.24
CA THR A 23 1.06 22.61 11.46
C THR A 23 1.74 22.51 12.82
N ALA A 24 2.92 23.13 12.92
CA ALA A 24 3.68 23.28 14.15
C ALA A 24 4.26 24.69 14.26
N TYR A 25 4.88 25.00 15.39
CA TYR A 25 5.68 26.20 15.54
C TYR A 25 7.17 25.83 15.55
N SER A 26 7.92 26.36 14.61
CA SER A 26 9.37 26.27 14.62
C SER A 26 9.93 27.25 15.65
N HIS A 27 10.85 26.79 16.47
CA HIS A 27 11.60 27.60 17.44
C HIS A 27 13.07 27.75 17.07
N LEU A 28 13.41 27.53 15.79
CA LEU A 28 14.78 27.72 15.28
C LEU A 28 15.18 29.19 15.22
N ASP A 29 14.20 30.08 15.04
CA ASP A 29 14.40 31.53 15.07
C ASP A 29 14.02 32.12 16.43
N ALA A 30 14.48 33.33 16.70
CA ALA A 30 14.15 34.07 17.93
C ALA A 30 12.64 34.32 18.12
N ILE A 31 11.88 34.41 17.02
CA ILE A 31 10.44 34.52 17.00
C ILE A 31 9.86 33.23 16.45
N PRO A 32 9.01 32.50 17.23
CA PRO A 32 8.40 31.29 16.74
C PRO A 32 7.57 31.51 15.47
N LYS A 33 7.84 30.72 14.44
CA LYS A 33 7.14 30.79 13.16
C LYS A 33 6.26 29.59 12.98
N LYS A 34 5.00 29.81 12.61
CA LYS A 34 4.08 28.72 12.25
C LYS A 34 4.50 28.12 10.89
N ILE A 35 4.70 26.82 10.87
CA ILE A 35 5.09 26.05 9.69
C ILE A 35 4.02 25.03 9.32
N LYS A 36 3.94 24.63 8.05
CA LYS A 36 3.17 23.50 7.58
C LYS A 36 4.09 22.27 7.52
N LEU A 37 3.73 21.22 8.21
CA LEU A 37 4.56 20.01 8.27
C LEU A 37 4.71 19.34 6.88
N GLU A 38 3.72 19.46 6.01
CA GLU A 38 3.81 18.94 4.63
C GLU A 38 4.93 19.58 3.80
N ASP A 39 5.36 20.79 4.15
CA ASP A 39 6.46 21.50 3.48
C ASP A 39 7.83 21.13 4.07
N GLU A 40 7.89 20.69 5.34
CA GLU A 40 9.13 20.37 6.06
C GLU A 40 9.48 18.87 6.01
N LEU A 41 8.48 17.98 5.98
CA LEU A 41 8.71 16.54 5.95
C LEU A 41 9.55 16.05 4.76
N PRO A 42 9.41 16.59 3.54
CA PRO A 42 10.29 16.26 2.42
C PRO A 42 11.76 16.50 2.72
N THR A 43 12.09 17.67 3.28
CA THR A 43 13.46 18.03 3.70
C THR A 43 13.97 17.07 4.77
N LEU A 44 13.14 16.73 5.76
CA LEU A 44 13.52 15.79 6.81
C LEU A 44 13.87 14.39 6.26
N ILE A 45 13.15 13.90 5.26
CA ILE A 45 13.44 12.63 4.60
C ILE A 45 14.79 12.69 3.89
N ASP A 46 14.99 13.72 3.06
CA ASP A 46 16.22 13.89 2.28
C ASP A 46 17.44 14.07 3.17
N GLU A 47 17.35 14.92 4.21
CA GLU A 47 18.41 15.11 5.20
C GLU A 47 18.68 13.84 6.02
N THR A 48 17.66 13.04 6.33
CA THR A 48 17.85 11.76 7.01
C THR A 48 18.66 10.81 6.14
N ARG A 49 18.33 10.68 4.87
CA ARG A 49 19.10 9.89 3.90
C ARG A 49 20.55 10.36 3.81
N GLU A 50 20.79 11.66 3.75
CA GLU A 50 22.13 12.24 3.58
C GLU A 50 23.01 12.13 4.83
N ASN A 51 22.41 12.09 6.02
CA ASN A 51 23.16 12.16 7.28
C ASN A 51 23.16 10.88 8.10
N VAL A 52 22.39 9.86 7.73
CA VAL A 52 22.33 8.58 8.43
C VAL A 52 22.99 7.51 7.59
N HIS A 53 24.19 7.10 8.00
CA HIS A 53 24.99 6.08 7.36
C HIS A 53 25.24 4.93 8.36
N GLY A 54 25.38 3.71 7.86
CA GLY A 54 25.81 2.51 8.56
C GLY A 54 27.04 1.89 7.86
N GLU A 55 27.33 0.62 8.15
CA GLU A 55 28.30 -0.17 7.38
C GLU A 55 27.84 -0.36 5.94
N GLU A 56 26.52 -0.51 5.76
CA GLU A 56 25.81 -0.47 4.47
C GLU A 56 24.86 0.72 4.48
N GLU A 57 24.41 1.16 3.32
CA GLU A 57 23.40 2.22 3.21
C GLU A 57 22.05 1.70 3.75
N PRO A 58 21.49 2.30 4.83
CA PRO A 58 20.29 1.79 5.46
C PRO A 58 19.05 2.07 4.59
N TYR A 59 18.13 1.13 4.57
CA TYR A 59 16.82 1.38 3.99
C TYR A 59 16.08 2.48 4.74
N LEU A 60 15.34 3.30 4.01
CA LEU A 60 14.56 4.40 4.55
C LEU A 60 13.16 4.40 3.95
N ILE A 61 12.15 4.35 4.81
CA ILE A 61 10.74 4.55 4.43
C ILE A 61 10.10 5.56 5.37
N PHE A 62 9.11 6.30 4.83
CA PHE A 62 8.35 7.30 5.58
C PHE A 62 6.87 6.92 5.60
N ASN A 63 6.24 6.93 6.78
CA ASN A 63 4.82 6.62 6.95
C ASN A 63 3.94 7.81 6.54
N ASN A 64 3.19 7.67 5.45
CA ASN A 64 2.16 8.61 5.03
C ASN A 64 0.81 8.19 5.65
N VAL A 65 0.53 8.67 6.86
CA VAL A 65 -0.69 8.34 7.61
C VAL A 65 -1.93 8.91 6.93
N GLY A 66 -2.87 8.03 6.53
CA GLY A 66 -4.06 8.44 5.79
C GLY A 66 -3.72 9.06 4.43
N ALA A 67 -2.63 8.60 3.80
CA ALA A 67 -2.09 9.12 2.56
C ALA A 67 -1.57 10.58 2.63
N TRP A 68 -1.40 11.15 3.81
CA TRP A 68 -0.85 12.49 3.96
C TRP A 68 0.60 12.44 4.47
N PRO A 69 1.50 13.22 3.90
CA PRO A 69 1.39 14.08 2.73
C PRO A 69 2.04 13.45 1.47
N VAL A 70 1.57 12.28 1.04
CA VAL A 70 2.19 11.47 -0.02
C VAL A 70 2.57 12.25 -1.28
N GLN A 71 1.77 13.24 -1.68
CA GLN A 71 2.06 14.09 -2.83
C GLN A 71 3.33 14.93 -2.68
N ARG A 72 3.85 15.07 -1.46
CA ARG A 72 5.07 15.84 -1.15
C ARG A 72 6.27 14.95 -0.84
N THR A 73 6.01 13.72 -0.41
CA THR A 73 7.04 12.83 0.13
C THR A 73 7.38 11.67 -0.82
N ALA A 74 6.47 11.29 -1.71
CA ALA A 74 6.64 10.10 -2.54
C ALA A 74 7.90 10.14 -3.42
N ASP A 75 8.28 11.31 -3.96
CA ASP A 75 9.47 11.48 -4.81
C ASP A 75 10.77 11.74 -4.02
N ARG A 76 10.72 11.71 -2.66
CA ARG A 76 11.90 11.99 -1.83
C ARG A 76 12.87 10.80 -1.76
N LYS A 77 14.04 10.99 -1.16
CA LYS A 77 15.14 10.00 -1.07
C LYS A 77 14.83 8.85 -0.09
N GLN A 78 13.76 8.12 -0.36
CA GLN A 78 13.33 6.92 0.35
C GLN A 78 13.25 5.73 -0.61
N ASP A 79 13.32 4.50 -0.10
CA ASP A 79 13.40 3.28 -0.91
C ASP A 79 12.03 2.79 -1.37
N ALA A 80 10.98 3.11 -0.63
CA ALA A 80 9.59 2.77 -0.98
C ALA A 80 8.63 3.84 -0.48
N VAL A 81 7.48 3.95 -1.11
CA VAL A 81 6.37 4.81 -0.65
C VAL A 81 5.47 3.97 0.25
N TYR A 82 5.54 4.21 1.55
CA TYR A 82 4.71 3.53 2.54
C TYR A 82 3.50 4.38 2.89
N ILE A 83 2.31 3.77 2.89
CA ILE A 83 1.05 4.44 3.21
C ILE A 83 0.30 3.61 4.24
N GLU A 84 0.01 4.19 5.38
CA GLU A 84 -0.92 3.65 6.36
C GLU A 84 -2.34 4.04 5.95
N VAL A 85 -3.15 3.05 5.61
CA VAL A 85 -4.46 3.28 5.00
C VAL A 85 -5.53 3.55 6.06
N TRP A 86 -6.15 4.71 5.98
CA TRP A 86 -7.22 5.16 6.86
C TRP A 86 -8.43 5.65 6.04
N PRO A 87 -9.61 5.78 6.62
CA PRO A 87 -10.72 6.40 5.92
C PRO A 87 -10.32 7.77 5.30
N PRO A 88 -10.75 8.07 4.07
CA PRO A 88 -11.88 7.45 3.33
C PRO A 88 -11.48 6.29 2.39
N TYR A 89 -10.31 5.67 2.55
CA TYR A 89 -9.82 4.62 1.66
C TYR A 89 -10.29 3.23 2.13
N ASP A 90 -11.60 3.05 2.34
CA ASP A 90 -12.25 1.85 2.85
C ASP A 90 -12.94 1.00 1.76
N ARG A 91 -12.74 1.37 0.48
CA ARG A 91 -13.30 0.66 -0.67
C ARG A 91 -12.20 0.18 -1.62
N TYR A 92 -12.47 -0.91 -2.33
CA TYR A 92 -11.55 -1.43 -3.35
C TYR A 92 -11.18 -0.38 -4.41
N ALA A 93 -12.17 0.40 -4.87
CA ALA A 93 -11.92 1.50 -5.83
C ALA A 93 -11.02 2.59 -5.27
N SER A 94 -11.19 2.98 -3.99
CA SER A 94 -10.36 4.00 -3.35
C SER A 94 -8.93 3.51 -3.11
N ILE A 95 -8.73 2.22 -2.81
CA ILE A 95 -7.39 1.59 -2.75
C ILE A 95 -6.69 1.66 -4.10
N ALA A 96 -7.37 1.30 -5.18
CA ALA A 96 -6.81 1.37 -6.52
C ALA A 96 -6.42 2.80 -6.90
N GLN A 97 -7.27 3.79 -6.59
CA GLN A 97 -6.98 5.20 -6.84
C GLN A 97 -5.77 5.66 -6.02
N LEU A 98 -5.70 5.28 -4.74
CA LEU A 98 -4.58 5.61 -3.86
C LEU A 98 -3.24 5.11 -4.42
N ILE A 99 -3.21 3.89 -4.97
CA ILE A 99 -2.01 3.31 -5.58
C ILE A 99 -1.62 4.09 -6.84
N ARG A 100 -2.57 4.42 -7.71
CA ARG A 100 -2.32 5.23 -8.93
C ARG A 100 -1.76 6.60 -8.58
N ASP A 101 -2.35 7.28 -7.60
CA ASP A 101 -1.90 8.60 -7.14
C ASP A 101 -0.49 8.53 -6.57
N ALA A 102 -0.22 7.57 -5.69
CA ALA A 102 1.09 7.37 -5.09
C ALA A 102 2.17 7.12 -6.16
N ARG A 103 1.87 6.29 -7.16
CA ARG A 103 2.79 6.03 -8.29
C ARG A 103 3.05 7.28 -9.13
N THR A 104 2.02 8.08 -9.38
CA THR A 104 2.16 9.35 -10.09
C THR A 104 3.05 10.34 -9.33
N TYR A 105 2.93 10.38 -8.00
CA TYR A 105 3.73 11.27 -7.15
C TYR A 105 5.17 10.78 -6.98
N ALA A 106 5.40 9.48 -6.96
CA ALA A 106 6.73 8.90 -6.80
C ALA A 106 7.68 9.26 -7.95
N LYS A 107 7.15 9.42 -9.17
CA LYS A 107 7.91 9.78 -10.40
C LYS A 107 9.03 8.83 -10.79
N ASP A 108 9.19 7.74 -10.10
CA ASP A 108 10.20 6.72 -10.31
C ASP A 108 9.63 5.31 -10.00
N ASP A 109 10.48 4.33 -10.06
CA ASP A 109 10.13 2.93 -9.94
C ASP A 109 9.98 2.45 -8.48
N LYS A 110 9.81 3.34 -7.50
CA LYS A 110 9.65 2.96 -6.10
C LYS A 110 8.47 2.01 -5.89
N SER A 111 8.70 1.01 -5.07
CA SER A 111 7.64 0.14 -4.57
C SER A 111 6.64 0.94 -3.73
N ILE A 112 5.36 0.61 -3.86
CA ILE A 112 4.29 1.16 -3.02
C ILE A 112 3.86 0.09 -2.04
N ILE A 113 3.87 0.41 -0.75
CA ILE A 113 3.51 -0.49 0.34
C ILE A 113 2.29 0.09 1.05
N LEU A 114 1.22 -0.69 1.14
CA LEU A 114 0.01 -0.32 1.86
C LEU A 114 -0.13 -1.14 3.14
N ALA A 115 -0.16 -0.48 4.29
CA ALA A 115 -0.63 -1.04 5.54
C ALA A 115 -2.16 -0.84 5.62
N ALA A 116 -2.89 -1.76 5.00
CA ALA A 116 -4.35 -1.75 4.99
C ALA A 116 -4.86 -2.79 6.00
N TYR A 117 -5.50 -2.29 7.06
CA TYR A 117 -5.90 -3.10 8.21
C TYR A 117 -7.13 -3.93 7.93
N LEU A 118 -7.11 -5.21 8.33
CA LEU A 118 -8.22 -6.14 8.15
C LEU A 118 -8.88 -6.52 9.47
N LYS A 119 -9.93 -5.78 9.82
CA LYS A 119 -10.76 -5.99 11.02
C LYS A 119 -11.34 -7.41 11.16
N PRO A 120 -11.75 -8.13 10.10
CA PRO A 120 -12.38 -9.46 10.24
C PRO A 120 -11.53 -10.51 10.96
N PHE A 121 -10.21 -10.33 11.05
CA PHE A 121 -9.36 -11.20 11.87
C PHE A 121 -9.57 -11.00 13.37
N ARG A 122 -10.01 -9.83 13.80
CA ARG A 122 -10.25 -9.45 15.19
C ARG A 122 -11.73 -9.43 15.54
N GLU A 123 -12.56 -8.86 14.67
CA GLU A 123 -13.96 -8.56 14.91
C GLU A 123 -14.88 -9.25 13.90
N GLY A 124 -16.05 -9.64 14.33
CA GLY A 124 -17.07 -10.19 13.45
C GLY A 124 -16.94 -11.68 13.20
N LYS A 125 -17.20 -12.08 11.96
CA LYS A 125 -17.21 -13.49 11.55
C LYS A 125 -15.84 -13.91 11.03
N ARG A 126 -15.07 -14.61 11.86
CA ARG A 126 -13.71 -15.06 11.56
C ARG A 126 -13.61 -15.86 10.24
N GLU A 127 -14.63 -16.61 9.91
CA GLU A 127 -14.68 -17.38 8.66
C GLU A 127 -14.65 -16.51 7.39
N LYS A 128 -14.94 -15.21 7.52
CA LYS A 128 -14.84 -14.24 6.41
C LYS A 128 -13.44 -13.61 6.29
N ALA A 129 -12.58 -13.78 7.28
CA ALA A 129 -11.30 -13.09 7.34
C ALA A 129 -10.35 -13.46 6.20
N LEU A 130 -10.15 -14.76 5.91
CA LEU A 130 -9.33 -15.20 4.78
C LEU A 130 -9.89 -14.79 3.40
N PRO A 131 -11.21 -14.94 3.11
CA PRO A 131 -11.78 -14.38 1.89
C PRO A 131 -11.56 -12.88 1.74
N ALA A 132 -11.74 -12.10 2.81
CA ALA A 132 -11.49 -10.65 2.82
C ALA A 132 -10.00 -10.34 2.56
N ALA A 133 -9.08 -11.05 3.22
CA ALA A 133 -7.65 -10.92 2.98
C ALA A 133 -7.29 -11.20 1.52
N ARG A 134 -7.84 -12.26 0.93
CA ARG A 134 -7.60 -12.63 -0.47
C ARG A 134 -8.05 -11.53 -1.43
N LEU A 135 -9.24 -10.98 -1.21
CA LEU A 135 -9.77 -9.91 -2.07
C LEU A 135 -8.95 -8.62 -1.93
N LEU A 136 -8.64 -8.21 -0.70
CA LEU A 136 -7.86 -6.99 -0.48
C LEU A 136 -6.43 -7.12 -1.00
N MET A 137 -5.73 -8.22 -0.68
CA MET A 137 -4.39 -8.49 -1.21
C MET A 137 -4.40 -8.55 -2.74
N GLY A 138 -5.37 -9.27 -3.33
CA GLY A 138 -5.55 -9.35 -4.77
C GLY A 138 -5.77 -7.97 -5.40
N SER A 139 -6.60 -7.13 -4.78
CA SER A 139 -6.87 -5.76 -5.24
C SER A 139 -5.62 -4.89 -5.22
N ILE A 140 -4.85 -4.94 -4.14
CA ILE A 140 -3.62 -4.16 -3.98
C ILE A 140 -2.55 -4.61 -5.00
N VAL A 141 -2.31 -5.91 -5.08
CA VAL A 141 -1.25 -6.49 -5.92
C VAL A 141 -1.55 -6.34 -7.41
N SER A 142 -2.80 -6.53 -7.83
CA SER A 142 -3.20 -6.33 -9.23
C SER A 142 -3.03 -4.89 -9.70
N ASN A 143 -3.06 -3.92 -8.78
CA ASN A 143 -2.75 -2.51 -9.05
C ASN A 143 -1.25 -2.18 -8.87
N GLY A 144 -0.39 -3.15 -8.61
CA GLY A 144 1.06 -2.98 -8.57
C GLY A 144 1.63 -2.48 -7.25
N ALA A 145 0.95 -2.70 -6.13
CA ALA A 145 1.43 -2.38 -4.80
C ALA A 145 1.54 -3.63 -3.92
N THR A 146 2.23 -3.52 -2.79
CA THR A 146 2.38 -4.58 -1.80
C THR A 146 1.46 -4.34 -0.61
N HIS A 147 0.77 -5.37 -0.15
CA HIS A 147 -0.04 -5.33 1.07
C HIS A 147 0.77 -5.80 2.26
N LEU A 148 0.98 -4.94 3.24
CA LEU A 148 1.53 -5.31 4.54
C LEU A 148 0.38 -5.73 5.47
N LEU A 149 0.21 -7.04 5.66
CA LEU A 149 -0.85 -7.61 6.50
C LEU A 149 -0.31 -8.36 7.71
N THR A 150 0.94 -8.81 7.68
CA THR A 150 1.52 -9.65 8.73
C THR A 150 2.48 -8.87 9.61
N GLY A 151 2.38 -9.06 10.92
CA GLY A 151 3.34 -8.60 11.92
C GLY A 151 4.18 -9.76 12.47
N GLU A 152 4.95 -9.46 13.52
CA GLU A 152 5.75 -10.47 14.21
C GLU A 152 4.89 -11.55 14.89
N ASN A 153 5.45 -12.73 15.10
CA ASN A 153 4.80 -13.85 15.79
C ASN A 153 3.46 -14.28 15.21
N GLN A 154 3.31 -14.26 13.89
CA GLN A 154 2.07 -14.62 13.17
C GLN A 154 0.88 -13.72 13.55
N THR A 155 1.11 -12.44 13.80
CA THR A 155 0.04 -11.49 14.06
C THR A 155 -0.51 -10.91 12.76
N ALA A 156 -1.82 -10.63 12.75
CA ALA A 156 -2.49 -9.90 11.69
C ALA A 156 -2.53 -8.40 12.03
N LEU A 157 -2.26 -7.56 11.05
CA LEU A 157 -2.46 -6.11 11.17
C LEU A 157 -3.95 -5.80 11.00
N THR A 158 -4.66 -5.63 12.12
CA THR A 158 -6.11 -5.42 12.18
C THR A 158 -6.49 -3.98 12.48
N GLN A 159 -5.56 -3.18 12.97
CA GLN A 159 -5.69 -1.75 13.29
C GLN A 159 -4.32 -1.10 13.41
N GLY A 160 -4.29 0.26 13.40
CA GLY A 160 -3.05 1.04 13.52
C GLY A 160 -2.45 1.10 14.91
N TYR A 161 -3.16 0.63 15.95
CA TYR A 161 -2.68 0.66 17.33
C TYR A 161 -2.35 -0.75 17.82
N TYR A 162 -1.13 -0.97 18.28
CA TYR A 162 -0.52 -2.27 18.56
C TYR A 162 -1.02 -3.03 19.79
N SER A 163 -1.97 -2.51 20.54
CA SER A 163 -2.52 -3.21 21.70
C SER A 163 -3.32 -4.48 21.37
N ASP A 164 -3.55 -4.70 20.09
CA ASP A 164 -4.32 -5.83 19.59
C ASP A 164 -3.40 -6.81 18.84
N TYR A 165 -2.78 -7.69 19.51
CA TYR A 165 -1.96 -8.76 18.91
C TYR A 165 -2.81 -9.92 18.42
N THR A 166 -3.77 -9.65 17.53
CA THR A 166 -4.58 -10.70 16.91
C THR A 166 -3.69 -11.66 16.13
N LYS A 167 -3.71 -12.94 16.50
CA LYS A 167 -2.94 -13.98 15.81
C LYS A 167 -3.75 -14.66 14.73
N PHE A 168 -3.06 -15.02 13.66
CA PHE A 168 -3.55 -16.03 12.74
C PHE A 168 -3.59 -17.40 13.43
N SER A 169 -4.59 -18.22 13.10
CA SER A 169 -4.47 -19.66 13.30
C SER A 169 -3.40 -20.24 12.36
N ASP A 170 -2.90 -21.43 12.61
CA ASP A 170 -1.88 -22.05 11.76
C ASP A 170 -2.35 -22.19 10.30
N SER A 171 -3.61 -22.53 10.09
CA SER A 171 -4.19 -22.62 8.75
C SER A 171 -4.32 -21.27 8.04
N GLU A 172 -4.64 -20.20 8.76
CA GLU A 172 -4.66 -18.84 8.24
C GLU A 172 -3.27 -18.35 7.89
N ALA A 173 -2.29 -18.56 8.80
CA ALA A 173 -0.90 -18.19 8.56
C ALA A 173 -0.32 -18.90 7.34
N GLU A 174 -0.59 -20.20 7.18
CA GLU A 174 -0.18 -20.96 5.99
C GLU A 174 -0.85 -20.45 4.72
N ALA A 175 -2.14 -20.09 4.76
CA ALA A 175 -2.83 -19.52 3.61
C ALA A 175 -2.26 -18.15 3.21
N ILE A 176 -2.01 -17.27 4.19
CA ILE A 176 -1.42 -15.95 3.95
C ILE A 176 0.01 -16.09 3.42
N ARG A 177 0.83 -17.00 3.98
CA ARG A 177 2.17 -17.29 3.47
C ARG A 177 2.12 -17.70 2.01
N ARG A 178 1.21 -18.61 1.61
CA ARG A 178 1.05 -19.02 0.22
C ARG A 178 0.66 -17.88 -0.72
N TYR A 179 -0.09 -16.88 -0.23
CA TYR A 179 -0.40 -15.69 -1.03
C TYR A 179 0.86 -14.86 -1.29
N TYR A 180 1.69 -14.64 -0.27
CA TYR A 180 2.98 -13.96 -0.46
C TYR A 180 3.93 -14.75 -1.35
N ASP A 181 4.05 -16.07 -1.17
CA ASP A 181 4.86 -16.94 -2.03
C ASP A 181 4.42 -16.86 -3.51
N TYR A 182 3.11 -16.79 -3.74
CA TYR A 182 2.56 -16.60 -5.08
C TYR A 182 2.93 -15.24 -5.67
N MET A 183 2.84 -14.18 -4.89
CA MET A 183 3.21 -12.83 -5.34
C MET A 183 4.69 -12.75 -5.69
N ILE A 184 5.57 -13.30 -4.85
CA ILE A 184 7.01 -13.34 -5.10
C ILE A 184 7.32 -14.18 -6.35
N ARG A 185 6.68 -15.33 -6.50
CA ARG A 185 6.88 -16.20 -7.67
C ARG A 185 6.55 -15.51 -9.00
N TYR A 186 5.59 -14.62 -8.99
CA TYR A 186 5.10 -13.90 -10.16
C TYR A 186 5.35 -12.39 -10.06
N GLU A 187 6.41 -11.99 -9.36
CA GLU A 187 6.74 -10.58 -9.11
C GLU A 187 6.81 -9.74 -10.40
N ASN A 188 7.36 -10.30 -11.46
CA ASN A 188 7.44 -9.65 -12.77
C ASN A 188 6.08 -9.42 -13.46
N LEU A 189 5.01 -10.05 -12.98
CA LEU A 189 3.65 -9.80 -13.46
C LEU A 189 2.91 -8.78 -12.57
N PHE A 190 3.33 -8.62 -11.32
CA PHE A 190 2.66 -7.74 -10.36
C PHE A 190 3.41 -6.43 -10.12
N PHE A 191 4.73 -6.49 -9.97
CA PHE A 191 5.53 -5.39 -9.44
C PHE A 191 6.50 -4.79 -10.45
N ASP A 192 6.54 -5.29 -11.69
CA ASP A 192 7.33 -4.65 -12.75
C ASP A 192 6.85 -3.19 -12.93
N PRO A 193 7.73 -2.20 -12.68
CA PRO A 193 7.36 -0.79 -12.70
C PRO A 193 6.95 -0.29 -14.09
N GLU A 194 7.39 -0.96 -15.14
CA GLU A 194 7.07 -0.60 -16.53
C GLU A 194 5.70 -1.12 -16.99
N LEU A 195 5.01 -1.95 -16.18
CA LEU A 195 3.64 -2.36 -16.46
C LEU A 195 2.67 -1.19 -16.28
N GLN A 196 2.18 -0.64 -17.37
CA GLN A 196 1.25 0.48 -17.39
C GLN A 196 -0.20 0.02 -17.24
N ASP A 197 -0.99 0.73 -16.44
CA ASP A 197 -2.44 0.47 -16.35
C ASP A 197 -3.15 0.97 -17.62
N VAL A 198 -3.66 0.03 -18.40
CA VAL A 198 -4.41 0.26 -19.63
C VAL A 198 -5.87 -0.19 -19.53
N THR A 199 -6.38 -0.37 -18.31
CA THR A 199 -7.71 -0.88 -18.04
C THR A 199 -8.79 -0.12 -18.79
N MET A 200 -8.78 1.20 -18.67
CA MET A 200 -9.81 2.07 -19.30
C MET A 200 -9.75 2.07 -20.82
N THR A 201 -8.60 1.77 -21.42
CA THR A 201 -8.45 1.68 -22.88
C THR A 201 -9.18 0.46 -23.44
N HIS A 202 -9.32 -0.62 -22.67
CA HIS A 202 -9.85 -1.90 -23.13
C HIS A 202 -11.23 -2.26 -22.55
N THR A 203 -11.56 -1.74 -21.36
CA THR A 203 -12.80 -2.13 -20.65
C THR A 203 -13.56 -0.93 -20.07
N GLY A 204 -13.12 0.29 -20.34
CA GLY A 204 -13.76 1.51 -19.85
C GLY A 204 -14.70 2.17 -20.86
N TRP A 205 -15.73 2.86 -20.38
CA TRP A 205 -16.71 3.61 -21.19
C TRP A 205 -17.36 2.70 -22.25
N ASP A 206 -17.18 3.01 -23.52
CA ASP A 206 -17.70 2.27 -24.67
C ASP A 206 -16.72 1.20 -25.18
N ASN A 207 -15.62 0.95 -24.49
CA ASN A 207 -14.65 -0.07 -24.84
C ASN A 207 -15.07 -1.42 -24.27
N TYR A 208 -15.38 -2.36 -25.13
CA TYR A 208 -15.86 -3.71 -24.81
C TYR A 208 -14.93 -4.81 -25.36
N GLU A 209 -13.65 -4.53 -25.48
CA GLU A 209 -12.69 -5.49 -26.03
C GLU A 209 -12.63 -6.78 -25.18
N TYR A 210 -12.74 -6.64 -23.85
CA TYR A 210 -12.77 -7.77 -22.93
C TYR A 210 -14.10 -7.82 -22.19
N GLN A 211 -14.80 -8.94 -22.31
CA GLN A 211 -16.11 -9.17 -21.70
C GLN A 211 -16.19 -10.56 -21.09
N CYS A 212 -17.03 -10.74 -20.11
CA CYS A 212 -17.45 -12.04 -19.60
C CYS A 212 -18.86 -12.37 -20.10
N THR A 213 -19.06 -13.61 -20.54
CA THR A 213 -20.37 -14.06 -21.05
C THR A 213 -21.42 -14.25 -19.95
N SER A 214 -20.99 -14.52 -18.71
CA SER A 214 -21.88 -14.89 -17.59
C SER A 214 -22.06 -13.78 -16.57
N HIS A 215 -21.15 -12.81 -16.49
CA HIS A 215 -21.16 -11.76 -15.47
C HIS A 215 -20.81 -10.41 -16.07
N LYS A 216 -21.32 -9.34 -15.47
CA LYS A 216 -20.89 -7.98 -15.83
C LYS A 216 -19.44 -7.75 -15.40
N VAL A 217 -18.68 -7.13 -16.27
CA VAL A 217 -17.32 -6.65 -16.00
C VAL A 217 -17.37 -5.19 -15.58
N SER A 218 -16.46 -4.80 -14.71
CA SER A 218 -16.22 -3.41 -14.33
C SER A 218 -14.73 -3.10 -14.39
N SER A 219 -14.39 -1.89 -14.77
CA SER A 219 -13.02 -1.33 -14.67
C SER A 219 -12.70 -0.82 -13.27
N TYR A 220 -13.67 -0.84 -12.38
CA TYR A 220 -13.60 -0.38 -11.00
C TYR A 220 -13.99 -1.50 -10.05
N GLY A 221 -13.63 -1.41 -8.79
CA GLY A 221 -14.00 -2.36 -7.75
C GLY A 221 -15.47 -2.25 -7.32
N GLU A 222 -16.40 -2.50 -8.27
CA GLU A 222 -17.84 -2.42 -8.04
C GLU A 222 -18.43 -3.73 -7.54
N ALA A 223 -19.30 -3.64 -6.56
CA ALA A 223 -20.06 -4.78 -6.05
C ALA A 223 -20.89 -5.49 -7.14
N GLY A 224 -20.98 -6.81 -7.05
CA GLY A 224 -21.78 -7.62 -7.97
C GLY A 224 -21.23 -7.80 -9.37
N LYS A 225 -19.98 -7.37 -9.61
CA LYS A 225 -19.30 -7.46 -10.91
C LYS A 225 -17.98 -8.21 -10.80
N ILE A 226 -17.42 -8.58 -11.95
CA ILE A 226 -16.02 -8.98 -12.06
C ILE A 226 -15.20 -7.72 -12.31
N TRP A 227 -14.34 -7.37 -11.38
CA TRP A 227 -13.39 -6.29 -11.58
C TRP A 227 -12.24 -6.80 -12.45
N MET A 228 -12.06 -6.19 -13.60
CA MET A 228 -11.00 -6.51 -14.54
C MET A 228 -9.99 -5.36 -14.55
N ILE A 229 -8.73 -5.69 -14.32
CA ILE A 229 -7.60 -4.79 -14.37
C ILE A 229 -6.67 -5.29 -15.48
N LEU A 230 -6.27 -4.40 -16.37
CA LEU A 230 -5.31 -4.70 -17.42
C LEU A 230 -4.07 -3.84 -17.26
N ARG A 231 -2.91 -4.51 -17.29
CA ARG A 231 -1.62 -3.82 -17.31
C ARG A 231 -0.79 -4.35 -18.47
N GLU A 232 -0.09 -3.44 -19.14
CA GLU A 232 0.66 -3.76 -20.37
C GLU A 232 2.10 -3.25 -20.28
N LYS A 233 3.02 -4.07 -20.80
CA LYS A 233 4.40 -3.69 -21.07
C LYS A 233 4.80 -4.32 -22.41
N ASP A 234 5.28 -3.50 -23.34
CA ASP A 234 5.61 -3.92 -24.71
C ASP A 234 4.40 -4.61 -25.37
N TYR A 235 4.55 -5.88 -25.75
CA TYR A 235 3.50 -6.72 -26.33
C TYR A 235 2.84 -7.68 -25.32
N ARG A 236 3.19 -7.57 -24.04
CA ARG A 236 2.64 -8.42 -22.96
C ARG A 236 1.48 -7.71 -22.28
N LYS A 237 0.32 -8.37 -22.22
CA LYS A 237 -0.83 -7.93 -21.42
C LYS A 237 -1.03 -8.86 -20.24
N CYS A 238 -1.17 -8.28 -19.06
CA CYS A 238 -1.54 -8.96 -17.82
C CYS A 238 -2.99 -8.60 -17.50
N ILE A 239 -3.85 -9.61 -17.41
CA ILE A 239 -5.27 -9.45 -17.09
C ILE A 239 -5.50 -10.02 -15.69
N TYR A 240 -5.93 -9.19 -14.75
CA TYR A 240 -6.26 -9.58 -13.39
C TYR A 240 -7.77 -9.55 -13.22
N LEU A 241 -8.32 -10.62 -12.68
CA LEU A 241 -9.76 -10.78 -12.48
C LEU A 241 -10.06 -10.95 -10.99
N LEU A 242 -10.81 -10.02 -10.44
CA LEU A 242 -11.25 -10.02 -9.05
C LEU A 242 -12.77 -10.22 -9.03
N ASN A 243 -13.21 -11.33 -8.47
CA ASN A 243 -14.63 -11.65 -8.41
C ASN A 243 -15.29 -10.96 -7.21
N LEU A 244 -16.00 -9.87 -7.47
CA LEU A 244 -16.80 -9.15 -6.48
C LEU A 244 -18.31 -9.49 -6.56
N CYS A 245 -18.68 -10.56 -7.29
CA CYS A 245 -20.05 -11.03 -7.31
C CYS A 245 -20.47 -11.53 -5.91
N GLY A 246 -21.53 -10.93 -5.36
CA GLY A 246 -22.01 -11.22 -4.00
C GLY A 246 -21.16 -10.60 -2.88
N GLN A 247 -20.24 -9.71 -3.20
CA GLN A 247 -19.45 -8.95 -2.24
C GLN A 247 -19.92 -7.50 -2.15
N SER A 248 -19.55 -6.82 -1.05
CA SER A 248 -19.65 -5.35 -0.93
C SER A 248 -18.50 -4.66 -1.67
N GLU A 249 -18.59 -3.33 -1.78
CA GLU A 249 -17.48 -2.49 -2.28
C GLU A 249 -16.43 -2.21 -1.20
N ASP A 250 -16.82 -2.36 0.07
CA ASP A 250 -15.97 -2.14 1.24
C ASP A 250 -15.21 -3.43 1.61
N TYR A 251 -14.01 -3.27 2.16
CA TYR A 251 -13.17 -4.36 2.63
C TYR A 251 -13.00 -4.36 4.15
#